data_9dfc6bf4c80afca5f801516bc96e576a
#
_entry.id   9dfc6bf4c80afca5f801516bc96e576a
#
_cell.length_a   1.000
_cell.length_b   1.000
_cell.length_c   1.000
_cell.angle_alpha   90.00
_cell.angle_beta   90.00
_cell.angle_gamma   90.00
#
_symmetry.space_group_name_H-M   'P 1'
#
loop_
_entity.id
_entity.type
_entity.pdbx_description
1 polymer ?
#
loop_
_entity_poly.entity_id
_entity_poly.type
_entity_poly.pdbx_seq_one_letter_code
_entity_poly.pdbx_strand_id
1 'polypeptide(L)'
;TGILHMPNPEDEPDEFWNGEKFLAYLEEKTARKDAPNAANWYAHYQLGISYLIAGRNEDARDEFARSVDLTSNAWAYHGLACLYLKSDPEKAKQFIMEGMALQRERLSYQKEGFKILEKCGAYKEIDEEYKKQTAENQKNGRIQYYYVAALEKLERNEEAYHLLNEGDGIDVSDIREGDSDIQSIWESLHEKVY
;
A
#
# COMPACT_ATOMS: atom_id res chain seq x y z
N THR A 1 0.71 -7.40 33.10
CA THR A 1 1.38 -8.53 32.43
C THR A 1 2.28 -8.07 31.25
N GLY A 2 2.04 -6.88 30.68
CA GLY A 2 2.86 -6.32 29.58
C GLY A 2 2.71 -7.03 28.24
N ILE A 3 1.72 -7.90 28.09
CA ILE A 3 1.42 -8.57 26.83
C ILE A 3 0.37 -7.75 26.08
N LEU A 4 0.70 -7.37 24.84
CA LEU A 4 -0.22 -6.71 23.94
C LEU A 4 -1.23 -7.71 23.40
N HIS A 5 -2.48 -7.28 23.29
CA HIS A 5 -3.51 -8.05 22.58
C HIS A 5 -3.07 -8.20 21.11
N MET A 6 -3.20 -9.41 20.58
CA MET A 6 -2.85 -9.71 19.20
C MET A 6 -4.17 -9.78 18.40
N PRO A 7 -4.47 -8.78 17.55
CA PRO A 7 -5.69 -8.79 16.74
C PRO A 7 -5.59 -9.83 15.61
N ASN A 8 -6.72 -10.06 14.92
CA ASN A 8 -6.68 -10.81 13.67
C ASN A 8 -5.86 -10.04 12.62
N PRO A 9 -4.90 -10.69 11.94
CA PRO A 9 -4.05 -10.02 10.93
C PRO A 9 -4.82 -9.49 9.70
N GLU A 10 -6.05 -9.91 9.50
CA GLU A 10 -6.93 -9.39 8.45
C GLU A 10 -7.63 -8.08 8.84
N ASP A 11 -7.73 -7.80 10.14
CA ASP A 11 -8.38 -6.59 10.64
C ASP A 11 -7.46 -5.38 10.49
N GLU A 12 -8.05 -4.22 10.20
CA GLU A 12 -7.32 -2.97 10.18
C GLU A 12 -6.91 -2.58 11.60
N PRO A 13 -5.63 -2.24 11.84
CA PRO A 13 -5.20 -1.78 13.15
C PRO A 13 -5.93 -0.48 13.56
N ASP A 14 -6.65 -0.53 14.67
CA ASP A 14 -7.48 0.59 15.12
C ASP A 14 -6.68 1.75 15.72
N GLU A 15 -5.50 1.49 16.27
CA GLU A 15 -4.72 2.48 17.03
C GLU A 15 -3.23 2.41 16.67
N PHE A 16 -2.64 3.59 16.52
CA PHE A 16 -1.20 3.77 16.44
C PHE A 16 -0.72 4.49 17.70
N TRP A 17 0.01 3.77 18.51
CA TRP A 17 0.54 4.32 19.74
C TRP A 17 1.90 4.97 19.46
N ASN A 18 2.06 6.21 19.85
CA ASN A 18 3.28 6.95 19.59
C ASN A 18 3.79 7.66 20.86
N GLY A 19 5.02 8.13 20.78
CA GLY A 19 5.70 8.87 21.84
C GLY A 19 6.83 8.08 22.49
N GLU A 20 7.82 8.80 23.01
CA GLU A 20 9.06 8.23 23.54
C GLU A 20 8.84 7.18 24.64
N LYS A 21 7.90 7.45 25.54
CA LYS A 21 7.60 6.51 26.66
C LYS A 21 7.00 5.21 26.16
N PHE A 22 6.17 5.28 25.12
CA PHE A 22 5.57 4.10 24.54
C PHE A 22 6.58 3.32 23.71
N LEU A 23 7.42 4.00 22.93
CA LEU A 23 8.51 3.37 22.23
C LEU A 23 9.44 2.59 23.17
N ALA A 24 9.90 3.24 24.25
CA ALA A 24 10.73 2.58 25.26
C ALA A 24 10.04 1.35 25.90
N TYR A 25 8.73 1.45 26.15
CA TYR A 25 7.94 0.33 26.66
C TYR A 25 7.86 -0.82 25.63
N LEU A 26 7.60 -0.52 24.36
CA LEU A 26 7.57 -1.53 23.31
C LEU A 26 8.94 -2.19 23.12
N GLU A 27 10.04 -1.42 23.11
CA GLU A 27 11.40 -1.96 23.02
C GLU A 27 11.67 -2.94 24.18
N GLU A 28 11.36 -2.56 25.41
CA GLU A 28 11.55 -3.44 26.56
C GLU A 28 10.73 -4.75 26.47
N LYS A 29 9.49 -4.65 25.99
CA LYS A 29 8.53 -5.77 26.02
C LYS A 29 8.49 -6.61 24.73
N THR A 30 9.21 -6.20 23.67
CA THR A 30 9.11 -6.84 22.35
C THR A 30 10.47 -7.23 21.76
N ALA A 31 11.48 -6.35 21.81
CA ALA A 31 12.71 -6.50 21.03
C ALA A 31 13.63 -7.67 21.48
N ARG A 32 13.53 -8.16 22.70
CA ARG A 32 14.34 -9.26 23.24
C ARG A 32 13.62 -10.60 22.98
N LYS A 33 14.40 -11.66 22.71
CA LYS A 33 13.85 -13.02 22.47
C LYS A 33 13.04 -13.59 23.65
N ASP A 34 13.35 -13.17 24.87
CA ASP A 34 12.67 -13.57 26.11
C ASP A 34 11.60 -12.57 26.56
N ALA A 35 11.33 -11.55 25.75
CA ALA A 35 10.32 -10.54 26.05
C ALA A 35 8.89 -11.10 25.92
N PRO A 36 7.92 -10.56 26.67
CA PRO A 36 6.54 -11.04 26.64
C PRO A 36 5.88 -11.03 25.27
N ASN A 37 6.29 -10.12 24.39
CA ASN A 37 5.74 -9.95 23.04
C ASN A 37 6.69 -10.40 21.92
N ALA A 38 7.76 -11.12 22.21
CA ALA A 38 8.74 -11.55 21.22
C ALA A 38 8.17 -12.40 20.06
N ALA A 39 7.03 -13.05 20.26
CA ALA A 39 6.29 -13.83 19.27
C ALA A 39 4.95 -13.18 18.86
N ASN A 40 4.74 -11.91 19.18
CA ASN A 40 3.53 -11.18 18.87
C ASN A 40 3.74 -10.31 17.63
N TRP A 41 3.20 -10.71 16.48
CA TRP A 41 3.35 -9.98 15.21
C TRP A 41 2.87 -8.53 15.31
N TYR A 42 1.79 -8.28 16.05
CA TYR A 42 1.23 -6.94 16.20
C TYR A 42 2.13 -6.02 17.03
N ALA A 43 2.80 -6.56 18.06
CA ALA A 43 3.76 -5.79 18.84
C ALA A 43 4.97 -5.38 17.99
N HIS A 44 5.48 -6.25 17.12
CA HIS A 44 6.53 -5.93 16.16
C HIS A 44 6.04 -4.90 15.12
N TYR A 45 4.82 -5.05 14.62
CA TYR A 45 4.21 -4.04 13.74
C TYR A 45 4.14 -2.66 14.40
N GLN A 46 3.63 -2.57 15.64
CA GLN A 46 3.54 -1.31 16.40
C GLN A 46 4.93 -0.72 16.70
N LEU A 47 5.92 -1.56 16.99
CA LEU A 47 7.30 -1.13 17.17
C LEU A 47 7.88 -0.56 15.88
N GLY A 48 7.62 -1.21 14.74
CA GLY A 48 7.98 -0.72 13.40
C GLY A 48 7.38 0.66 13.10
N ILE A 49 6.10 0.87 13.39
CA ILE A 49 5.43 2.18 13.26
C ILE A 49 6.09 3.23 14.17
N SER A 50 6.38 2.86 15.44
CA SER A 50 7.00 3.76 16.39
C SER A 50 8.41 4.20 15.95
N TYR A 51 9.21 3.27 15.40
CA TYR A 51 10.51 3.59 14.82
C TYR A 51 10.40 4.45 13.57
N LEU A 52 9.42 4.20 12.71
CA LEU A 52 9.17 5.01 11.52
C LEU A 52 8.85 6.47 11.90
N ILE A 53 8.00 6.68 12.90
CA ILE A 53 7.67 8.01 13.44
C ILE A 53 8.91 8.68 14.04
N ALA A 54 9.79 7.92 14.69
CA ALA A 54 11.06 8.40 15.24
C ALA A 54 12.16 8.63 14.19
N GLY A 55 11.90 8.35 12.89
CA GLY A 55 12.88 8.46 11.80
C GLY A 55 13.94 7.35 11.77
N ARG A 56 13.75 6.30 12.58
CA ARG A 56 14.64 5.12 12.66
C ARG A 56 14.25 4.07 11.61
N ASN A 57 14.48 4.39 10.34
CA ASN A 57 13.95 3.60 9.21
C ASN A 57 14.52 2.18 9.12
N GLU A 58 15.77 1.95 9.51
CA GLU A 58 16.38 0.60 9.50
C GLU A 58 15.74 -0.28 10.59
N ASP A 59 15.61 0.25 11.81
CA ASP A 59 14.95 -0.45 12.89
C ASP A 59 13.47 -0.74 12.55
N ALA A 60 12.77 0.23 11.93
CA ALA A 60 11.40 0.04 11.47
C ALA A 60 11.28 -1.11 10.45
N ARG A 61 12.24 -1.19 9.52
CA ARG A 61 12.29 -2.26 8.51
C ARG A 61 12.44 -3.63 9.14
N ASP A 62 13.37 -3.74 10.10
CA ASP A 62 13.63 -5.01 10.79
C ASP A 62 12.40 -5.47 11.58
N GLU A 63 11.70 -4.55 12.22
CA GLU A 63 10.49 -4.88 13.00
C GLU A 63 9.29 -5.24 12.10
N PHE A 64 9.08 -4.53 10.98
CA PHE A 64 8.06 -4.94 10.01
C PHE A 64 8.39 -6.30 9.38
N ALA A 65 9.66 -6.57 9.03
CA ALA A 65 10.07 -7.87 8.55
C ALA A 65 9.79 -8.96 9.59
N ARG A 66 10.13 -8.69 10.86
CA ARG A 66 9.83 -9.61 11.96
C ARG A 66 8.33 -9.86 12.12
N SER A 67 7.51 -8.82 11.96
CA SER A 67 6.05 -8.93 12.00
C SER A 67 5.52 -9.88 10.94
N VAL A 68 5.95 -9.76 9.67
CA VAL A 68 5.52 -10.66 8.59
C VAL A 68 6.06 -12.06 8.72
N ASP A 69 7.27 -12.24 9.26
CA ASP A 69 7.85 -13.56 9.56
C ASP A 69 7.03 -14.33 10.61
N LEU A 70 6.50 -13.63 11.60
CA LEU A 70 5.65 -14.22 12.65
C LEU A 70 4.26 -14.54 12.14
N THR A 71 3.68 -13.63 11.37
CA THR A 71 2.35 -13.79 10.77
C THR A 71 2.26 -12.91 9.54
N SER A 72 1.94 -13.51 8.39
CA SER A 72 1.69 -12.76 7.15
C SER A 72 0.54 -11.78 7.39
N ASN A 73 0.83 -10.48 7.26
CA ASN A 73 -0.14 -9.41 7.47
C ASN A 73 0.10 -8.24 6.52
N ALA A 74 -0.98 -7.71 5.97
CA ALA A 74 -0.94 -6.65 4.97
C ALA A 74 -0.31 -5.36 5.48
N TRP A 75 -0.48 -5.06 6.76
CA TRP A 75 -0.08 -3.79 7.38
C TRP A 75 1.43 -3.64 7.45
N ALA A 76 2.15 -4.69 7.86
CA ALA A 76 3.60 -4.70 7.86
C ALA A 76 4.17 -4.78 6.44
N TYR A 77 3.53 -5.49 5.50
CA TYR A 77 3.89 -5.43 4.08
C TYR A 77 3.79 -4.02 3.50
N HIS A 78 2.75 -3.27 3.84
CA HIS A 78 2.62 -1.86 3.44
C HIS A 78 3.76 -1.01 4.03
N GLY A 79 4.10 -1.18 5.31
CA GLY A 79 5.22 -0.52 5.96
C GLY A 79 6.55 -0.77 5.25
N LEU A 80 6.83 -2.04 4.91
CA LEU A 80 8.02 -2.43 4.14
C LEU A 80 8.02 -1.81 2.74
N ALA A 81 6.90 -1.84 2.03
CA ALA A 81 6.79 -1.25 0.70
C ALA A 81 7.10 0.26 0.74
N CYS A 82 6.56 1.00 1.70
CA CYS A 82 6.85 2.42 1.88
C CYS A 82 8.34 2.69 2.16
N LEU A 83 8.98 1.88 3.00
CA LEU A 83 10.39 2.04 3.35
C LEU A 83 11.34 1.73 2.17
N TYR A 84 10.97 0.77 1.31
CA TYR A 84 11.76 0.42 0.13
C TYR A 84 11.48 1.30 -1.09
N LEU A 85 10.38 2.05 -1.12
CA LEU A 85 9.91 2.76 -2.32
C LEU A 85 10.97 3.60 -3.02
N LYS A 86 11.86 4.26 -2.28
CA LYS A 86 12.94 5.10 -2.86
C LYS A 86 14.25 4.34 -3.09
N SER A 87 14.55 3.35 -2.26
CA SER A 87 15.85 2.66 -2.28
C SER A 87 15.86 1.39 -3.12
N ASP A 88 14.72 0.71 -3.22
CA ASP A 88 14.58 -0.55 -3.96
C ASP A 88 13.10 -0.71 -4.40
N PRO A 89 12.68 -0.04 -5.51
CA PRO A 89 11.31 -0.11 -6.00
C PRO A 89 10.83 -1.53 -6.32
N GLU A 90 11.73 -2.44 -6.70
CA GLU A 90 11.37 -3.83 -6.97
C GLU A 90 10.94 -4.56 -5.69
N LYS A 91 11.64 -4.35 -4.58
CA LYS A 91 11.19 -4.88 -3.28
C LYS A 91 9.91 -4.21 -2.81
N ALA A 92 9.78 -2.89 -2.99
CA ALA A 92 8.55 -2.18 -2.64
C ALA A 92 7.35 -2.77 -3.38
N LYS A 93 7.49 -3.02 -4.69
CA LYS A 93 6.50 -3.68 -5.52
C LYS A 93 6.13 -5.06 -4.98
N GLN A 94 7.11 -5.90 -4.69
CA GLN A 94 6.86 -7.24 -4.16
C GLN A 94 6.06 -7.20 -2.85
N PHE A 95 6.46 -6.39 -1.90
CA PHE A 95 5.78 -6.27 -0.61
C PHE A 95 4.36 -5.73 -0.74
N ILE A 96 4.14 -4.71 -1.57
CA ILE A 96 2.78 -4.17 -1.72
C ILE A 96 1.85 -5.18 -2.41
N MET A 97 2.32 -5.94 -3.37
CA MET A 97 1.52 -6.98 -4.04
C MET A 97 1.12 -8.10 -3.07
N GLU A 98 2.02 -8.53 -2.17
CA GLU A 98 1.68 -9.47 -1.08
C GLU A 98 0.57 -8.92 -0.19
N GLY A 99 0.68 -7.68 0.23
CA GLY A 99 -0.36 -7.02 1.03
C GLY A 99 -1.69 -6.88 0.29
N MET A 100 -1.68 -6.50 -0.99
CA MET A 100 -2.87 -6.41 -1.84
C MET A 100 -3.58 -7.76 -1.98
N ALA A 101 -2.81 -8.84 -2.07
CA ALA A 101 -3.37 -10.19 -2.13
C ALA A 101 -4.12 -10.57 -0.85
N LEU A 102 -3.60 -10.19 0.32
CA LEU A 102 -4.23 -10.41 1.62
C LEU A 102 -5.49 -9.56 1.87
N GLN A 103 -5.55 -8.37 1.28
CA GLN A 103 -6.64 -7.39 1.48
C GLN A 103 -7.40 -7.12 0.17
N ARG A 104 -7.69 -8.18 -0.61
CA ARG A 104 -8.26 -8.08 -1.96
C ARG A 104 -9.57 -7.28 -2.02
N GLU A 105 -10.43 -7.45 -1.05
CA GLU A 105 -11.75 -6.80 -1.03
C GLU A 105 -11.74 -5.41 -0.37
N ARG A 106 -10.66 -5.07 0.34
CA ARG A 106 -10.58 -3.80 1.06
C ARG A 106 -10.15 -2.66 0.12
N LEU A 107 -11.12 -1.88 -0.33
CA LEU A 107 -10.93 -0.78 -1.28
C LEU A 107 -9.85 0.22 -0.83
N SER A 108 -9.83 0.60 0.47
CA SER A 108 -8.83 1.55 1.00
C SER A 108 -7.41 1.03 0.81
N TYR A 109 -7.17 -0.25 1.09
CA TYR A 109 -5.87 -0.88 0.91
C TYR A 109 -5.48 -0.98 -0.58
N GLN A 110 -6.44 -1.37 -1.43
CA GLN A 110 -6.20 -1.47 -2.88
C GLN A 110 -5.79 -0.10 -3.46
N LYS A 111 -6.48 0.99 -3.08
CA LYS A 111 -6.11 2.35 -3.54
C LYS A 111 -4.65 2.73 -3.18
N GLU A 112 -4.21 2.43 -1.97
CA GLU A 112 -2.82 2.68 -1.57
C GLU A 112 -1.84 1.73 -2.30
N GLY A 113 -2.25 0.48 -2.54
CA GLY A 113 -1.48 -0.48 -3.32
C GLY A 113 -1.21 0.00 -4.74
N PHE A 114 -2.24 0.42 -5.46
CA PHE A 114 -2.11 0.97 -6.82
C PHE A 114 -1.22 2.23 -6.86
N LYS A 115 -1.34 3.11 -5.84
CA LYS A 115 -0.47 4.29 -5.71
C LYS A 115 1.01 3.92 -5.55
N ILE A 116 1.31 2.89 -4.77
CA ILE A 116 2.69 2.42 -4.57
C ILE A 116 3.21 1.76 -5.85
N LEU A 117 2.41 0.93 -6.53
CA LEU A 117 2.78 0.32 -7.80
C LEU A 117 3.09 1.38 -8.88
N GLU A 118 2.27 2.43 -8.96
CA GLU A 118 2.51 3.55 -9.88
C GLU A 118 3.84 4.24 -9.57
N LYS A 119 4.12 4.55 -8.30
CA LYS A 119 5.40 5.13 -7.87
C LYS A 119 6.61 4.22 -8.12
N CYS A 120 6.41 2.92 -8.18
CA CYS A 120 7.44 1.95 -8.59
C CYS A 120 7.60 1.86 -10.11
N GLY A 121 6.74 2.49 -10.92
CA GLY A 121 6.68 2.31 -12.38
C GLY A 121 6.20 0.92 -12.80
N ALA A 122 5.48 0.23 -11.93
CA ALA A 122 5.05 -1.16 -12.10
C ALA A 122 3.75 -1.26 -12.92
N TYR A 123 3.76 -0.70 -14.13
CA TYR A 123 2.55 -0.55 -14.95
C TYR A 123 1.95 -1.88 -15.43
N LYS A 124 2.79 -2.90 -15.67
CA LYS A 124 2.31 -4.25 -16.02
C LYS A 124 1.58 -4.89 -14.84
N GLU A 125 2.14 -4.74 -13.66
CA GLU A 125 1.54 -5.24 -12.42
C GLU A 125 0.23 -4.51 -12.10
N ILE A 126 0.14 -3.20 -12.39
CA ILE A 126 -1.13 -2.45 -12.29
C ILE A 126 -2.19 -3.06 -13.22
N ASP A 127 -1.87 -3.34 -14.49
CA ASP A 127 -2.79 -3.97 -15.45
C ASP A 127 -3.24 -5.36 -14.96
N GLU A 128 -2.32 -6.16 -14.44
CA GLU A 128 -2.64 -7.49 -13.90
C GLU A 128 -3.49 -7.41 -12.63
N GLU A 129 -3.15 -6.52 -11.69
CA GLU A 129 -3.87 -6.36 -10.43
C GLU A 129 -5.25 -5.74 -10.63
N TYR A 130 -5.42 -4.82 -11.60
CA TYR A 130 -6.74 -4.29 -11.94
C TYR A 130 -7.73 -5.39 -12.37
N LYS A 131 -7.27 -6.33 -13.19
CA LYS A 131 -8.09 -7.46 -13.67
C LYS A 131 -8.49 -8.43 -12.55
N LYS A 132 -7.75 -8.46 -11.45
CA LYS A 132 -8.04 -9.28 -10.27
C LYS A 132 -8.96 -8.58 -9.26
N GLN A 133 -9.23 -7.28 -9.42
CA GLN A 133 -10.10 -6.53 -8.53
C GLN A 133 -11.55 -7.01 -8.61
N THR A 134 -12.29 -6.82 -7.50
CA THR A 134 -13.74 -7.02 -7.51
C THR A 134 -14.40 -6.03 -8.47
N ALA A 135 -15.59 -6.37 -8.99
CA ALA A 135 -16.33 -5.48 -9.88
C ALA A 135 -16.65 -4.12 -9.23
N GLU A 136 -16.76 -4.05 -7.90
CA GLU A 136 -16.94 -2.83 -7.14
C GLU A 136 -15.66 -1.99 -7.12
N ASN A 137 -14.51 -2.60 -6.81
CA ASN A 137 -13.23 -1.92 -6.80
C ASN A 137 -12.85 -1.39 -8.19
N GLN A 138 -13.15 -2.15 -9.26
CA GLN A 138 -12.87 -1.72 -10.64
C GLN A 138 -13.67 -0.47 -11.06
N LYS A 139 -14.79 -0.18 -10.41
CA LYS A 139 -15.58 1.03 -10.63
C LYS A 139 -15.09 2.25 -9.83
N ASN A 140 -14.16 2.05 -8.89
CA ASN A 140 -13.64 3.17 -8.12
C ASN A 140 -12.74 4.07 -8.98
N GLY A 141 -13.06 5.35 -9.06
CA GLY A 141 -12.39 6.30 -9.95
C GLY A 141 -10.88 6.42 -9.70
N ARG A 142 -10.42 6.32 -8.46
CA ARG A 142 -8.99 6.38 -8.14
C ARG A 142 -8.24 5.12 -8.63
N ILE A 143 -8.85 3.95 -8.55
CA ILE A 143 -8.28 2.71 -9.11
C ILE A 143 -8.29 2.79 -10.65
N GLN A 144 -9.38 3.27 -11.26
CA GLN A 144 -9.46 3.48 -12.71
C GLN A 144 -8.40 4.47 -13.19
N TYR A 145 -8.16 5.55 -12.44
CA TYR A 145 -7.11 6.52 -12.76
C TYR A 145 -5.73 5.85 -12.87
N TYR A 146 -5.30 5.06 -11.87
CA TYR A 146 -4.02 4.36 -11.94
C TYR A 146 -3.97 3.35 -13.08
N TYR A 147 -5.10 2.73 -13.39
CA TYR A 147 -5.20 1.80 -14.51
C TYR A 147 -5.04 2.51 -15.86
N VAL A 148 -5.72 3.63 -16.08
CA VAL A 148 -5.57 4.46 -17.28
C VAL A 148 -4.12 4.96 -17.44
N ALA A 149 -3.51 5.45 -16.36
CA ALA A 149 -2.12 5.87 -16.38
C ALA A 149 -1.17 4.71 -16.77
N ALA A 150 -1.46 3.51 -16.27
CA ALA A 150 -0.68 2.33 -16.63
C ALA A 150 -0.88 1.94 -18.10
N LEU A 151 -2.11 1.97 -18.61
CA LEU A 151 -2.42 1.68 -20.02
C LEU A 151 -1.69 2.65 -20.97
N GLU A 152 -1.65 3.95 -20.63
CA GLU A 152 -0.90 4.95 -21.38
C GLU A 152 0.60 4.60 -21.44
N LYS A 153 1.21 4.24 -20.30
CA LYS A 153 2.62 3.84 -20.24
C LYS A 153 2.93 2.51 -20.95
N LEU A 154 1.92 1.67 -21.11
CA LEU A 154 1.97 0.42 -21.87
C LEU A 154 1.63 0.61 -23.36
N GLU A 155 1.45 1.85 -23.83
CA GLU A 155 1.10 2.22 -25.20
C GLU A 155 -0.27 1.66 -25.68
N ARG A 156 -1.17 1.32 -24.72
CA ARG A 156 -2.55 0.87 -24.98
C ARG A 156 -3.49 2.10 -24.98
N ASN A 157 -3.17 3.07 -25.82
CA ASN A 157 -3.80 4.41 -25.79
C ASN A 157 -5.29 4.41 -26.10
N GLU A 158 -5.73 3.59 -27.08
CA GLU A 158 -7.15 3.47 -27.44
C GLU A 158 -7.98 2.97 -26.25
N GLU A 159 -7.51 1.92 -25.58
CA GLU A 159 -8.19 1.36 -24.42
C GLU A 159 -8.25 2.34 -23.24
N ALA A 160 -7.14 3.05 -22.98
CA ALA A 160 -7.09 4.10 -21.97
C ALA A 160 -8.08 5.23 -22.30
N TYR A 161 -8.13 5.68 -23.55
CA TYR A 161 -9.02 6.72 -24.01
C TYR A 161 -10.50 6.33 -23.91
N HIS A 162 -10.82 5.09 -24.28
CA HIS A 162 -12.18 4.55 -24.13
C HIS A 162 -12.62 4.52 -22.67
N LEU A 163 -11.77 4.07 -21.76
CA LEU A 163 -12.10 4.00 -20.33
C LEU A 163 -12.37 5.40 -19.74
N LEU A 164 -11.68 6.43 -20.22
CA LEU A 164 -11.90 7.83 -19.78
C LEU A 164 -13.20 8.44 -20.31
N ASN A 165 -13.67 8.03 -21.49
CA ASN A 165 -14.72 8.75 -22.24
C ASN A 165 -16.02 7.93 -22.44
N GLU A 166 -16.03 6.64 -22.13
CA GLU A 166 -17.22 5.80 -22.28
C GLU A 166 -18.08 5.82 -21.02
N GLY A 167 -19.40 5.78 -21.21
CA GLY A 167 -20.38 5.83 -20.12
C GLY A 167 -20.34 7.14 -19.35
N ASP A 168 -20.30 7.05 -18.03
CA ASP A 168 -20.21 8.21 -17.12
C ASP A 168 -18.76 8.71 -16.91
N GLY A 169 -17.79 8.08 -17.59
CA GLY A 169 -16.36 8.34 -17.40
C GLY A 169 -15.85 7.85 -16.04
N ILE A 170 -14.72 8.42 -15.60
CA ILE A 170 -14.13 8.09 -14.30
C ILE A 170 -14.72 9.02 -13.23
N ASP A 171 -15.19 8.45 -12.12
CA ASP A 171 -15.60 9.22 -10.95
C ASP A 171 -14.38 9.88 -10.28
N VAL A 172 -14.24 11.19 -10.47
CA VAL A 172 -13.13 11.98 -9.93
C VAL A 172 -13.35 12.44 -8.48
N SER A 173 -14.50 12.16 -7.87
CA SER A 173 -14.86 12.65 -6.53
C SER A 173 -13.90 12.16 -5.43
N ASP A 174 -13.26 11.01 -5.61
CA ASP A 174 -12.28 10.40 -4.69
C ASP A 174 -10.81 10.74 -5.06
N ILE A 175 -10.59 11.55 -6.09
CA ILE A 175 -9.27 11.93 -6.56
C ILE A 175 -8.92 13.30 -5.96
N ARG A 176 -7.86 13.37 -5.16
CA ARG A 176 -7.42 14.62 -4.54
C ARG A 176 -6.55 15.43 -5.49
N GLU A 177 -6.70 16.77 -5.46
CA GLU A 177 -5.77 17.68 -6.13
C GLU A 177 -4.31 17.36 -5.71
N GLY A 178 -3.44 17.19 -6.71
CA GLY A 178 -2.02 16.85 -6.50
C GLY A 178 -1.67 15.36 -6.44
N ASP A 179 -2.66 14.47 -6.33
CA ASP A 179 -2.42 13.01 -6.44
C ASP A 179 -2.54 12.50 -7.89
N SER A 180 -3.11 13.32 -8.79
CA SER A 180 -3.34 12.94 -10.18
C SER A 180 -3.44 14.15 -11.11
N ASP A 181 -3.01 13.96 -12.35
CA ASP A 181 -3.21 14.91 -13.45
C ASP A 181 -4.04 14.24 -14.55
N ILE A 182 -5.34 14.01 -14.24
CA ILE A 182 -6.28 13.39 -15.18
C ILE A 182 -6.39 14.23 -16.47
N GLN A 183 -6.37 15.55 -16.35
CA GLN A 183 -6.46 16.41 -17.52
C GLN A 183 -5.26 16.22 -18.44
N SER A 184 -4.05 16.17 -17.91
CA SER A 184 -2.84 15.94 -18.69
C SER A 184 -2.82 14.57 -19.37
N ILE A 185 -3.30 13.53 -18.66
CA ILE A 185 -3.43 12.19 -19.25
C ILE A 185 -4.48 12.22 -20.38
N TRP A 186 -5.62 12.88 -20.18
CA TRP A 186 -6.65 12.97 -21.20
C TRP A 186 -6.14 13.70 -22.45
N GLU A 187 -5.47 14.85 -22.29
CA GLU A 187 -4.86 15.62 -23.39
C GLU A 187 -3.83 14.77 -24.15
N SER A 188 -2.94 14.10 -23.42
CA SER A 188 -1.94 13.19 -24.01
C SER A 188 -2.55 12.05 -24.81
N LEU A 189 -3.60 11.41 -24.29
CA LEU A 189 -4.31 10.33 -24.97
C LEU A 189 -5.09 10.81 -26.19
N HIS A 190 -5.73 11.99 -26.09
CA HIS A 190 -6.44 12.60 -27.20
C HIS A 190 -5.51 12.87 -28.41
N GLU A 191 -4.32 13.42 -28.17
CA GLU A 191 -3.31 13.64 -29.21
C GLU A 191 -2.75 12.34 -29.82
N LYS A 192 -2.75 11.22 -29.07
CA LYS A 192 -2.21 9.94 -29.54
C LYS A 192 -3.23 9.10 -30.30
N VAL A 193 -4.54 9.34 -30.09
CA VAL A 193 -5.62 8.56 -30.69
C VAL A 193 -6.20 9.26 -31.91
N TYR A 194 -6.15 10.59 -31.96
CA TYR A 194 -6.69 11.44 -33.04
C TYR A 194 -5.63 12.36 -33.63
#